data_743fcaf684ea8d4eeebcd3bc0e5a4cf4
#
_entry.id   743fcaf684ea8d4eeebcd3bc0e5a4cf4
#
_cell.length_a   1.000
_cell.length_b   1.000
_cell.length_c   1.000
_cell.angle_alpha   90.00
_cell.angle_beta   90.00
_cell.angle_gamma   90.00
#
_symmetry.space_group_name_H-M   'P 1'
#
loop_
_entity.id
_entity.type
_entity.pdbx_description
1 polymer ?
#
loop_
_entity_poly.entity_id
_entity_poly.type
_entity_poly.pdbx_seq_one_letter_code
_entity_poly.pdbx_strand_id
1 'polypeptide(L)'
;VLESHSEISLDEAKEKDPTIQIGGEIKEELPPIDFGRIAAQTAKQVISVQIRDAERDRQYNEFKDKVGEILSGIVKRSEFGNIIVDLQKSEAIIRREELIPRENLKNGDRVKAYCYDVRRENKGPQIFLSRAHPQFMAKLFQQEVPEIYEGTILIKSVARDPGSRAKICVQSKDSSIDPVGACV
;
A
#
# COMPACT_ATOMS: atom_id res chain seq x y z
N VAL A 1 -18.48 -12.42 -41.85
CA VAL A 1 -17.50 -12.87 -40.86
C VAL A 1 -16.52 -11.75 -40.62
N LEU A 2 -16.58 -11.11 -39.46
CA LEU A 2 -15.65 -10.07 -39.05
C LEU A 2 -14.49 -10.67 -38.19
N GLU A 3 -14.80 -11.70 -37.44
CA GLU A 3 -13.83 -12.42 -36.61
C GLU A 3 -13.83 -13.91 -36.94
N SER A 4 -12.76 -14.38 -37.59
CA SER A 4 -12.62 -15.78 -38.00
C SER A 4 -12.53 -16.82 -36.89
N HIS A 5 -12.33 -16.38 -35.65
CA HIS A 5 -12.22 -17.27 -34.46
C HIS A 5 -13.55 -17.47 -33.71
N SER A 6 -14.51 -16.56 -33.91
CA SER A 6 -15.80 -16.57 -33.19
C SER A 6 -17.00 -16.60 -34.14
N GLU A 7 -16.80 -16.38 -35.45
CA GLU A 7 -17.86 -16.31 -36.43
C GLU A 7 -17.57 -17.26 -37.60
N ILE A 8 -18.61 -17.92 -38.08
CA ILE A 8 -18.57 -18.76 -39.28
C ILE A 8 -19.57 -18.25 -40.32
N SER A 9 -19.34 -18.58 -41.60
CA SER A 9 -20.27 -18.21 -42.64
C SER A 9 -21.62 -18.93 -42.51
N LEU A 10 -22.68 -18.31 -43.01
CA LEU A 10 -24.02 -18.91 -42.96
C LEU A 10 -24.09 -20.26 -43.69
N ASP A 11 -23.31 -20.42 -44.75
CA ASP A 11 -23.29 -21.65 -45.57
C ASP A 11 -22.63 -22.78 -44.78
N GLU A 12 -21.51 -22.53 -44.09
CA GLU A 12 -20.84 -23.49 -43.20
C GLU A 12 -21.68 -23.77 -41.94
N ALA A 13 -22.41 -22.77 -41.42
CA ALA A 13 -23.30 -22.95 -40.30
C ALA A 13 -24.47 -23.87 -40.63
N LYS A 14 -25.06 -23.76 -41.82
CA LYS A 14 -26.18 -24.62 -42.32
C LYS A 14 -25.77 -26.06 -42.57
N GLU A 15 -24.48 -26.32 -42.84
CA GLU A 15 -23.97 -27.71 -42.91
C GLU A 15 -24.04 -28.40 -41.56
N LYS A 16 -23.82 -27.67 -40.46
CA LYS A 16 -23.86 -28.21 -39.08
C LYS A 16 -25.29 -28.22 -38.50
N ASP A 17 -26.06 -27.18 -38.77
CA ASP A 17 -27.47 -27.06 -38.34
C ASP A 17 -28.32 -26.37 -39.42
N PRO A 18 -29.15 -27.10 -40.20
CA PRO A 18 -29.98 -26.54 -41.24
C PRO A 18 -31.01 -25.49 -40.79
N THR A 19 -31.30 -25.41 -39.50
CA THR A 19 -32.32 -24.51 -38.95
C THR A 19 -31.77 -23.17 -38.50
N ILE A 20 -30.46 -23.00 -38.55
CA ILE A 20 -29.78 -21.80 -38.04
C ILE A 20 -30.04 -20.56 -38.90
N GLN A 21 -30.21 -19.41 -38.25
CA GLN A 21 -30.38 -18.11 -38.89
C GLN A 21 -29.19 -17.21 -38.55
N ILE A 22 -29.05 -16.12 -39.30
CA ILE A 22 -28.02 -15.11 -39.08
C ILE A 22 -28.14 -14.56 -37.65
N GLY A 23 -27.05 -14.61 -36.86
CA GLY A 23 -27.02 -14.24 -35.47
C GLY A 23 -27.32 -15.39 -34.47
N GLY A 24 -27.56 -16.62 -35.01
CA GLY A 24 -27.66 -17.82 -34.17
C GLY A 24 -26.30 -18.30 -33.66
N GLU A 25 -26.31 -19.07 -32.59
CA GLU A 25 -25.09 -19.63 -31.97
C GLU A 25 -25.00 -21.14 -32.24
N ILE A 26 -23.82 -21.59 -32.68
CA ILE A 26 -23.47 -23.01 -32.73
C ILE A 26 -22.56 -23.33 -31.54
N LYS A 27 -23.02 -24.26 -30.70
CA LYS A 27 -22.22 -24.75 -29.58
C LYS A 27 -21.59 -26.09 -29.96
N GLU A 28 -20.27 -26.12 -29.95
CA GLU A 28 -19.50 -27.33 -30.16
C GLU A 28 -18.90 -27.77 -28.81
N GLU A 29 -19.23 -28.98 -28.38
CA GLU A 29 -18.60 -29.56 -27.18
C GLU A 29 -17.16 -29.90 -27.50
N LEU A 30 -16.24 -29.20 -26.83
CA LEU A 30 -14.80 -29.51 -26.93
C LEU A 30 -14.50 -30.81 -26.16
N PRO A 31 -13.62 -31.66 -26.70
CA PRO A 31 -13.19 -32.84 -25.98
C PRO A 31 -12.57 -32.46 -24.62
N PRO A 32 -12.81 -33.22 -23.56
CA PRO A 32 -12.23 -32.92 -22.26
C PRO A 32 -10.71 -32.89 -22.34
N ILE A 33 -10.12 -31.77 -21.94
CA ILE A 33 -8.68 -31.61 -21.91
C ILE A 33 -8.17 -32.41 -20.70
N ASP A 34 -7.35 -33.41 -20.96
CA ASP A 34 -6.64 -34.15 -19.91
C ASP A 34 -5.51 -33.25 -19.36
N PHE A 35 -5.75 -32.68 -18.18
CA PHE A 35 -4.75 -31.91 -17.48
C PHE A 35 -3.74 -32.86 -16.83
N GLY A 36 -2.69 -33.17 -17.53
CA GLY A 36 -1.54 -33.90 -16.97
C GLY A 36 -0.99 -33.19 -15.73
N ARG A 37 -0.29 -33.93 -14.85
CA ARG A 37 0.27 -33.44 -13.58
C ARG A 37 1.07 -32.12 -13.73
N ILE A 38 1.81 -31.95 -14.82
CA ILE A 38 2.61 -30.75 -15.10
C ILE A 38 1.68 -29.55 -15.35
N ALA A 39 0.62 -29.70 -16.14
CA ALA A 39 -0.35 -28.65 -16.41
C ALA A 39 -1.07 -28.20 -15.14
N ALA A 40 -1.45 -29.15 -14.27
CA ALA A 40 -2.07 -28.84 -12.98
C ALA A 40 -1.12 -28.06 -12.03
N GLN A 41 0.15 -28.40 -12.00
CA GLN A 41 1.16 -27.67 -11.21
C GLN A 41 1.40 -26.27 -11.75
N THR A 42 1.48 -26.11 -13.08
CA THR A 42 1.63 -24.82 -13.73
C THR A 42 0.41 -23.93 -13.46
N ALA A 43 -0.80 -24.46 -13.59
CA ALA A 43 -2.03 -23.73 -13.29
C ALA A 43 -2.05 -23.26 -11.82
N LYS A 44 -1.72 -24.11 -10.87
CA LYS A 44 -1.60 -23.74 -9.44
C LYS A 44 -0.60 -22.61 -9.24
N GLN A 45 0.55 -22.65 -9.90
CA GLN A 45 1.58 -21.62 -9.80
C GLN A 45 1.08 -20.29 -10.37
N VAL A 46 0.47 -20.30 -11.57
CA VAL A 46 -0.09 -19.11 -12.21
C VAL A 46 -1.17 -18.47 -11.33
N ILE A 47 -2.12 -19.27 -10.83
CA ILE A 47 -3.17 -18.79 -9.94
C ILE A 47 -2.57 -18.16 -8.68
N SER A 48 -1.57 -18.81 -8.06
CA SER A 48 -0.93 -18.27 -6.85
C SER A 48 -0.21 -16.95 -7.10
N VAL A 49 0.40 -16.77 -8.28
CA VAL A 49 1.04 -15.51 -8.67
C VAL A 49 -0.03 -14.43 -8.87
N GLN A 50 -1.10 -14.73 -9.62
CA GLN A 50 -2.17 -13.77 -9.89
C GLN A 50 -2.88 -13.30 -8.62
N ILE A 51 -3.15 -14.21 -7.68
CA ILE A 51 -3.73 -13.85 -6.38
C ILE A 51 -2.80 -12.89 -5.63
N ARG A 52 -1.51 -13.21 -5.58
CA ARG A 52 -0.52 -12.36 -4.90
C ARG A 52 -0.43 -10.97 -5.53
N ASP A 53 -0.41 -10.89 -6.85
CA ASP A 53 -0.34 -9.62 -7.56
C ASP A 53 -1.61 -8.77 -7.31
N ALA A 54 -2.78 -9.40 -7.33
CA ALA A 54 -4.04 -8.73 -6.98
C ALA A 54 -4.07 -8.23 -5.52
N GLU A 55 -3.56 -9.01 -4.57
CA GLU A 55 -3.43 -8.59 -3.17
C GLU A 55 -2.48 -7.40 -3.02
N ARG A 56 -1.35 -7.40 -3.74
CA ARG A 56 -0.38 -6.30 -3.74
C ARG A 56 -0.97 -5.02 -4.33
N ASP A 57 -1.69 -5.12 -5.44
CA ASP A 57 -2.37 -3.98 -6.03
C ASP A 57 -3.44 -3.42 -5.10
N ARG A 58 -4.17 -4.27 -4.40
CA ARG A 58 -5.13 -3.84 -3.38
C ARG A 58 -4.45 -3.10 -2.24
N GLN A 59 -3.35 -3.64 -1.71
CA GLN A 59 -2.57 -3.00 -0.65
C GLN A 59 -2.04 -1.63 -1.09
N TYR A 60 -1.46 -1.55 -2.29
CA TYR A 60 -0.99 -0.28 -2.85
C TYR A 60 -2.13 0.74 -2.94
N ASN A 61 -3.28 0.37 -3.50
CA ASN A 61 -4.42 1.27 -3.65
C ASN A 61 -5.01 1.73 -2.30
N GLU A 62 -4.97 0.89 -1.27
CA GLU A 62 -5.45 1.24 0.07
C GLU A 62 -4.51 2.23 0.79
N PHE A 63 -3.21 2.16 0.54
CA PHE A 63 -2.22 2.95 1.26
C PHE A 63 -1.62 4.12 0.49
N LYS A 64 -1.78 4.20 -0.84
CA LYS A 64 -1.24 5.29 -1.66
C LYS A 64 -1.67 6.69 -1.18
N ASP A 65 -2.90 6.82 -0.70
CA ASP A 65 -3.46 8.09 -0.23
C ASP A 65 -3.08 8.41 1.23
N LYS A 66 -2.42 7.47 1.92
CA LYS A 66 -1.92 7.62 3.31
C LYS A 66 -0.47 8.10 3.38
N VAL A 67 0.14 8.41 2.24
CA VAL A 67 1.45 9.08 2.22
C VAL A 67 1.31 10.44 2.92
N GLY A 68 2.21 10.71 3.87
CA GLY A 68 2.12 11.93 4.67
C GLY A 68 1.38 11.78 5.99
N GLU A 69 0.86 10.60 6.33
CA GLU A 69 0.16 10.33 7.59
C GLU A 69 1.02 9.53 8.56
N ILE A 70 0.62 9.56 9.84
CA ILE A 70 1.18 8.67 10.86
C ILE A 70 0.39 7.37 10.87
N LEU A 71 1.10 6.27 10.67
CA LEU A 71 0.54 4.93 10.78
C LEU A 71 1.02 4.27 12.06
N SER A 72 0.13 3.52 12.69
CA SER A 72 0.42 2.73 13.88
C SER A 72 0.38 1.25 13.53
N GLY A 73 1.36 0.50 14.02
CA GLY A 73 1.44 -0.94 13.78
C GLY A 73 2.19 -1.66 14.90
N ILE A 74 2.38 -2.95 14.71
CA ILE A 74 3.09 -3.82 15.63
C ILE A 74 4.35 -4.32 14.95
N VAL A 75 5.48 -4.27 15.63
CA VAL A 75 6.74 -4.85 15.14
C VAL A 75 6.59 -6.36 14.99
N LYS A 76 6.71 -6.85 13.76
CA LYS A 76 6.60 -8.28 13.46
C LYS A 76 7.95 -8.99 13.55
N ARG A 77 8.98 -8.38 12.97
CA ARG A 77 10.35 -8.91 12.97
C ARG A 77 11.37 -7.83 12.63
N SER A 78 12.62 -8.10 12.96
CA SER A 78 13.77 -7.30 12.56
C SER A 78 14.64 -8.10 11.59
N GLU A 79 14.96 -7.54 10.42
CA GLU A 79 15.77 -8.17 9.38
C GLU A 79 16.87 -7.22 8.92
N PHE A 80 18.12 -7.61 9.11
CA PHE A 80 19.30 -6.82 8.70
C PHE A 80 19.29 -5.37 9.19
N GLY A 81 18.71 -5.14 10.39
CA GLY A 81 18.57 -3.81 10.97
C GLY A 81 17.34 -3.02 10.49
N ASN A 82 16.59 -3.52 9.53
CA ASN A 82 15.30 -2.98 9.16
C ASN A 82 14.20 -3.58 10.04
N ILE A 83 13.16 -2.83 10.30
CA ILE A 83 12.01 -3.28 11.09
C ILE A 83 10.82 -3.49 10.17
N ILE A 84 10.24 -4.68 10.22
CA ILE A 84 8.98 -4.98 9.54
C ILE A 84 7.85 -4.78 10.53
N VAL A 85 6.93 -3.91 10.15
CA VAL A 85 5.76 -3.52 10.95
C VAL A 85 4.50 -4.08 10.31
N ASP A 86 3.67 -4.70 11.11
CA ASP A 86 2.34 -5.17 10.71
C ASP A 86 1.31 -4.06 10.96
N LEU A 87 0.68 -3.61 9.89
CA LEU A 87 -0.39 -2.61 9.89
C LEU A 87 -1.79 -3.27 9.89
N GLN A 88 -1.92 -4.54 10.30
CA GLN A 88 -3.11 -5.38 10.27
C GLN A 88 -3.51 -5.88 8.88
N LYS A 89 -3.48 -5.04 7.86
CA LYS A 89 -3.87 -5.37 6.48
C LYS A 89 -2.68 -5.50 5.53
N SER A 90 -1.52 -5.00 5.92
CA SER A 90 -0.32 -4.98 5.09
C SER A 90 0.94 -4.89 5.96
N GLU A 91 2.06 -5.36 5.43
CA GLU A 91 3.36 -5.15 6.04
C GLU A 91 4.00 -3.85 5.52
N ALA A 92 4.62 -3.12 6.43
CA ALA A 92 5.41 -1.94 6.14
C ALA A 92 6.86 -2.14 6.59
N ILE A 93 7.78 -1.38 6.02
CA ILE A 93 9.19 -1.43 6.37
C ILE A 93 9.65 -0.08 6.93
N ILE A 94 10.37 -0.11 8.05
CA ILE A 94 11.19 0.99 8.53
C ILE A 94 12.64 0.59 8.28
N ARG A 95 13.32 1.32 7.41
CA ARG A 95 14.73 1.07 7.11
C ARG A 95 15.59 1.49 8.29
N ARG A 96 16.77 0.89 8.43
CA ARG A 96 17.73 1.19 9.51
C ARG A 96 18.05 2.69 9.62
N GLU A 97 18.20 3.36 8.49
CA GLU A 97 18.47 4.80 8.39
C GLU A 97 17.29 5.69 8.81
N GLU A 98 16.08 5.13 8.80
CA GLU A 98 14.83 5.79 9.17
C GLU A 98 14.40 5.51 10.61
N LEU A 99 15.20 4.77 11.37
CA LEU A 99 15.01 4.53 12.81
C LEU A 99 15.64 5.67 13.64
N ILE A 100 15.13 5.84 14.86
CA ILE A 100 15.75 6.72 15.83
C ILE A 100 17.02 6.03 16.37
N PRO A 101 18.17 6.70 16.35
CA PRO A 101 19.39 6.14 16.95
C PRO A 101 19.19 5.71 18.40
N ARG A 102 19.69 4.53 18.76
CA ARG A 102 19.57 3.92 20.10
C ARG A 102 18.16 3.43 20.47
N GLU A 103 17.19 3.53 19.58
CA GLU A 103 15.87 2.92 19.82
C GLU A 103 15.96 1.40 19.59
N ASN A 104 15.53 0.63 20.55
CA ASN A 104 15.53 -0.83 20.48
C ASN A 104 14.09 -1.34 20.41
N LEU A 105 13.57 -1.47 19.20
CA LEU A 105 12.25 -1.99 18.93
C LEU A 105 12.29 -3.52 18.91
N LYS A 106 11.51 -4.14 19.79
CA LYS A 106 11.37 -5.59 19.91
C LYS A 106 10.13 -6.08 19.16
N ASN A 107 10.15 -7.36 18.84
CA ASN A 107 8.97 -8.02 18.29
C ASN A 107 7.79 -7.92 19.27
N GLY A 108 6.63 -7.49 18.78
CA GLY A 108 5.42 -7.23 19.54
C GLY A 108 5.25 -5.79 20.03
N ASP A 109 6.25 -4.94 19.91
CA ASP A 109 6.14 -3.53 20.32
C ASP A 109 5.20 -2.78 19.38
N ARG A 110 4.37 -1.88 19.95
CA ARG A 110 3.60 -0.93 19.15
C ARG A 110 4.49 0.22 18.72
N VAL A 111 4.42 0.55 17.45
CA VAL A 111 5.19 1.63 16.85
C VAL A 111 4.29 2.55 16.04
N LYS A 112 4.47 3.87 16.22
CA LYS A 112 3.93 4.91 15.35
C LYS A 112 5.06 5.38 14.42
N ALA A 113 4.79 5.50 13.14
CA ALA A 113 5.76 5.99 12.18
C ALA A 113 5.08 6.78 11.05
N TYR A 114 5.82 7.68 10.44
CA TYR A 114 5.37 8.51 9.33
C TYR A 114 5.49 7.73 8.02
N CYS A 115 4.42 7.65 7.25
CA CYS A 115 4.44 7.06 5.92
C CYS A 115 5.00 8.08 4.93
N TYR A 116 6.26 7.89 4.51
CA TYR A 116 6.88 8.82 3.58
C TYR A 116 6.74 8.40 2.13
N ASP A 117 6.50 7.12 1.86
CA ASP A 117 6.35 6.63 0.49
C ASP A 117 5.56 5.31 0.45
N VAL A 118 4.85 5.10 -0.66
CA VAL A 118 4.17 3.85 -1.00
C VAL A 118 4.47 3.53 -2.46
N ARG A 119 5.16 2.41 -2.72
CA ARG A 119 5.60 2.02 -4.05
C ARG A 119 5.07 0.65 -4.42
N ARG A 120 4.88 0.43 -5.71
CA ARG A 120 4.66 -0.91 -6.26
C ARG A 120 6.00 -1.64 -6.32
N GLU A 121 6.17 -2.62 -5.44
CA GLU A 121 7.36 -3.46 -5.39
C GLU A 121 6.98 -4.89 -5.79
N ASN A 122 7.81 -5.56 -6.57
CA ASN A 122 7.57 -6.95 -6.96
C ASN A 122 7.79 -7.93 -5.81
N LYS A 123 8.64 -7.56 -4.85
CA LYS A 123 8.98 -8.37 -3.67
C LYS A 123 9.10 -7.49 -2.43
N GLY A 124 8.68 -8.00 -1.28
CA GLY A 124 8.79 -7.29 -0.01
C GLY A 124 7.66 -6.28 0.26
N PRO A 125 7.73 -5.53 1.36
CA PRO A 125 6.75 -4.51 1.72
C PRO A 125 6.72 -3.35 0.73
N GLN A 126 5.53 -2.80 0.48
CA GLN A 126 5.29 -1.67 -0.43
C GLN A 126 5.16 -0.33 0.30
N ILE A 127 5.02 -0.35 1.61
CA ILE A 127 4.78 0.81 2.47
C ILE A 127 6.07 1.13 3.21
N PHE A 128 6.57 2.34 3.03
CA PHE A 128 7.82 2.80 3.62
C PHE A 128 7.54 3.79 4.75
N LEU A 129 8.00 3.46 5.93
CA LEU A 129 7.79 4.23 7.14
C LEU A 129 9.10 4.82 7.67
N SER A 130 9.00 5.98 8.28
CA SER A 130 10.11 6.66 8.95
C SER A 130 9.75 7.11 10.35
N ARG A 131 10.70 6.98 11.27
CA ARG A 131 10.66 7.56 12.60
C ARG A 131 11.61 8.76 12.75
N ALA A 132 12.55 8.88 11.82
CA ALA A 132 13.55 9.94 11.77
C ALA A 132 13.07 11.19 11.01
N HIS A 133 12.11 11.05 10.09
CA HIS A 133 11.68 12.12 9.20
C HIS A 133 11.15 13.36 9.96
N PRO A 134 11.53 14.60 9.58
CA PRO A 134 11.05 15.81 10.25
C PRO A 134 9.54 15.97 10.27
N GLN A 135 8.85 15.57 9.20
CA GLN A 135 7.38 15.62 9.10
C GLN A 135 6.69 14.69 10.11
N PHE A 136 7.35 13.64 10.56
CA PHE A 136 6.82 12.80 11.64
C PHE A 136 6.55 13.63 12.90
N MET A 137 7.47 14.51 13.25
CA MET A 137 7.30 15.40 14.39
C MET A 137 6.18 16.43 14.14
N ALA A 138 6.15 17.07 12.97
CA ALA A 138 5.09 18.02 12.62
C ALA A 138 3.69 17.38 12.74
N LYS A 139 3.55 16.15 12.27
CA LYS A 139 2.29 15.40 12.35
C LYS A 139 1.93 14.97 13.76
N LEU A 140 2.91 14.63 14.61
CA LEU A 140 2.68 14.35 16.03
C LEU A 140 2.17 15.60 16.73
N PHE A 141 2.81 16.76 16.53
CA PHE A 141 2.32 18.01 17.09
C PHE A 141 0.90 18.36 16.64
N GLN A 142 0.58 18.10 15.36
CA GLN A 142 -0.78 18.27 14.84
C GLN A 142 -1.81 17.38 15.53
N GLN A 143 -1.41 16.18 16.00
CA GLN A 143 -2.31 15.29 16.74
C GLN A 143 -2.45 15.63 18.21
N GLU A 144 -1.38 16.14 18.85
CA GLU A 144 -1.31 16.32 20.30
C GLU A 144 -1.64 17.76 20.73
N VAL A 145 -1.47 18.78 19.86
CA VAL A 145 -1.70 20.19 20.18
C VAL A 145 -3.00 20.65 19.51
N PRO A 146 -4.05 20.95 20.30
CA PRO A 146 -5.36 21.34 19.77
C PRO A 146 -5.31 22.58 18.87
N GLU A 147 -4.52 23.59 19.22
CA GLU A 147 -4.40 24.85 18.47
C GLU A 147 -3.76 24.65 17.10
N ILE A 148 -2.90 23.66 16.96
CA ILE A 148 -2.32 23.26 15.66
C ILE A 148 -3.35 22.46 14.86
N TYR A 149 -4.10 21.57 15.51
CA TYR A 149 -5.15 20.79 14.87
C TYR A 149 -6.25 21.68 14.31
N GLU A 150 -6.68 22.68 15.08
CA GLU A 150 -7.69 23.70 14.68
C GLU A 150 -7.15 24.69 13.64
N GLY A 151 -5.84 24.70 13.42
CA GLY A 151 -5.19 25.58 12.45
C GLY A 151 -5.00 27.03 12.90
N THR A 152 -5.14 27.31 14.19
CA THR A 152 -4.83 28.61 14.82
C THR A 152 -3.33 28.84 14.87
N ILE A 153 -2.57 27.79 15.20
CA ILE A 153 -1.12 27.77 15.14
C ILE A 153 -0.67 26.96 13.92
N LEU A 154 0.25 27.52 13.15
CA LEU A 154 0.82 26.88 11.97
C LEU A 154 2.28 26.49 12.22
N ILE A 155 2.64 25.25 11.92
CA ILE A 155 4.02 24.82 11.84
C ILE A 155 4.59 25.23 10.48
N LYS A 156 5.60 26.08 10.47
CA LYS A 156 6.27 26.57 9.24
C LYS A 156 7.41 25.66 8.83
N SER A 157 8.21 25.22 9.77
CA SER A 157 9.33 24.33 9.50
C SER A 157 9.71 23.52 10.73
N VAL A 158 10.32 22.36 10.49
CA VAL A 158 10.86 21.49 11.53
C VAL A 158 12.27 21.08 11.12
N ALA A 159 13.22 21.29 12.04
CA ALA A 159 14.58 20.75 11.94
C ALA A 159 14.77 19.77 13.11
N ARG A 160 15.18 18.55 12.82
CA ARG A 160 15.25 17.48 13.81
C ARG A 160 16.55 16.70 13.72
N ASP A 161 17.13 16.45 14.88
CA ASP A 161 18.17 15.46 15.11
C ASP A 161 17.50 14.29 15.88
N PRO A 162 17.15 13.18 15.17
CA PRO A 162 16.32 12.12 15.74
C PRO A 162 16.93 11.52 17.00
N GLY A 163 16.15 11.46 18.10
CA GLY A 163 16.61 10.94 19.40
C GLY A 163 17.45 11.90 20.22
N SER A 164 17.72 13.12 19.75
CA SER A 164 18.50 14.12 20.46
C SER A 164 17.69 15.39 20.70
N ARG A 165 17.44 16.19 19.66
CA ARG A 165 16.73 17.47 19.79
C ARG A 165 15.98 17.83 18.50
N ALA A 166 15.06 18.79 18.64
CA ALA A 166 14.40 19.38 17.48
C ALA A 166 14.17 20.87 17.69
N LYS A 167 14.01 21.57 16.57
CA LYS A 167 13.58 22.96 16.52
C LYS A 167 12.37 23.05 15.61
N ILE A 168 11.31 23.68 16.11
CA ILE A 168 10.07 23.88 15.38
C ILE A 168 9.86 25.37 15.22
N CYS A 169 9.56 25.82 14.02
CA CYS A 169 9.13 27.17 13.75
C CYS A 169 7.60 27.19 13.69
N VAL A 170 6.98 27.91 14.62
CA VAL A 170 5.53 28.04 14.71
C VAL A 170 5.11 29.49 14.54
N GLN A 171 3.91 29.69 14.02
CA GLN A 171 3.29 31.02 13.85
C GLN A 171 1.82 30.94 14.27
N SER A 172 1.41 31.82 15.18
CA SER A 172 0.00 32.00 15.48
C SER A 172 -0.68 32.93 14.46
N LYS A 173 -1.92 32.65 14.12
CA LYS A 173 -2.83 33.54 13.38
C LYS A 173 -3.52 34.52 14.32
N ASP A 174 -3.65 34.17 15.59
CA ASP A 174 -4.26 34.97 16.64
C ASP A 174 -3.17 35.58 17.53
N SER A 175 -3.15 36.91 17.62
CA SER A 175 -2.18 37.64 18.44
C SER A 175 -2.34 37.42 19.95
N SER A 176 -3.47 36.89 20.39
CA SER A 176 -3.77 36.62 21.80
C SER A 176 -3.17 35.28 22.27
N ILE A 177 -2.73 34.40 21.34
CA ILE A 177 -2.21 33.07 21.67
C ILE A 177 -0.69 33.07 21.48
N ASP A 178 0.02 32.73 22.56
CA ASP A 178 1.46 32.46 22.47
C ASP A 178 1.71 31.09 21.80
N PRO A 179 2.26 31.10 20.57
CA PRO A 179 2.46 29.86 19.84
C PRO A 179 3.54 28.95 20.46
N VAL A 180 4.45 29.50 21.26
CA VAL A 180 5.49 28.71 21.94
C VAL A 180 4.91 28.05 23.17
N GLY A 181 4.20 28.81 24.01
CA GLY A 181 3.57 28.29 25.21
C GLY A 181 2.53 27.19 24.97
N ALA A 182 1.83 27.26 23.83
CA ALA A 182 0.86 26.22 23.45
C ALA A 182 1.53 24.90 22.99
N CYS A 183 2.81 24.93 22.61
CA CYS A 183 3.54 23.77 22.10
C CYS A 183 4.50 23.13 23.12
N VAL A 184 4.66 23.69 24.33
CA VAL A 184 5.64 23.23 25.35
C VAL A 184 4.98 22.60 26.57
#